data_4dac1a3484b802c42a597ae4020c6d9b
#
_entry.id   4dac1a3484b802c42a597ae4020c6d9b
#
_cell.length_a   1.000
_cell.length_b   1.000
_cell.length_c   1.000
_cell.angle_alpha   90.00
_cell.angle_beta   90.00
_cell.angle_gamma   90.00
#
_symmetry.space_group_name_H-M   'P 1'
#
loop_
_entity.id
_entity.type
_entity.pdbx_description
1 polymer ?
#
loop_
_entity_poly.entity_id
_entity_poly.type
_entity_poly.pdbx_seq_one_letter_code
_entity_poly.pdbx_strand_id
1 'polypeptide(L)'
;MDSQLPQKPQGWWITHPTLLTVSVHGAFDSNGDGLGDFEGVRQKLDFFLEAGISAYRFQHVGYYGNDPEWSGLVQQDWASVDPHYGSMQDFDRLMAACRERDVKVIMMAVPEYVGWKHPLYLRAKVAHERDPSALEAQWFEWNDDGTVLTCWDRPAPDCSNRAYFDAFLEHLGFWMDKGIAGFDADAVPTWHNADQAVLRRFTGFVKERGGLVTAENFVLQNELLRTGGFNAGTGKLRHEFYNELEAITQHKAEFIRNALKVRAELIQNGMFPYQQFGDVTHDKIFNSWACHRLEMYKLQVAFNAALPDQVWILAAGLTFTERKNQGPEIVDLGVDWPALEAQKDDPDSAFSHLRRLFALRAQHKELGIGHIEEVATDCPETVFAALRTSEDLETQALVIFNFSDQKQPVTVQLPALAERRLKNYLSGEVLEVKAQSLKLDLQLYGYKLLKVLP
;
A
#
# COMPACT_ATOMS: atom_id res chain seq x y z
N MET A 1 12.35 -5.92 -35.34
CA MET A 1 12.21 -6.08 -33.87
C MET A 1 10.87 -5.49 -33.52
N ASP A 2 9.86 -6.34 -33.41
CA ASP A 2 8.53 -5.92 -32.99
C ASP A 2 8.64 -5.43 -31.53
N SER A 3 8.51 -4.12 -31.34
CA SER A 3 8.32 -3.54 -30.01
C SER A 3 6.92 -3.96 -29.53
N GLN A 4 6.84 -5.09 -28.86
CA GLN A 4 5.65 -5.39 -28.07
C GLN A 4 5.52 -4.25 -27.05
N LEU A 5 4.48 -3.44 -27.22
CA LEU A 5 4.05 -2.50 -26.19
C LEU A 5 3.92 -3.27 -24.88
N PRO A 6 4.39 -2.72 -23.74
CA PRO A 6 4.24 -3.39 -22.45
C PRO A 6 2.78 -3.78 -22.27
N GLN A 7 2.55 -5.04 -21.85
CA GLN A 7 1.20 -5.51 -21.59
C GLN A 7 0.55 -4.59 -20.56
N LYS A 8 -0.64 -4.09 -20.88
CA LYS A 8 -1.42 -3.26 -19.95
C LYS A 8 -1.60 -4.01 -18.65
N PRO A 9 -1.42 -3.36 -17.48
CA PRO A 9 -1.74 -3.98 -16.22
C PRO A 9 -3.19 -4.43 -16.24
N GLN A 10 -3.43 -5.71 -15.96
CA GLN A 10 -4.76 -6.31 -15.92
C GLN A 10 -5.01 -6.85 -14.52
N GLY A 11 -6.13 -6.47 -13.93
CA GLY A 11 -6.52 -6.98 -12.63
C GLY A 11 -7.47 -6.03 -11.89
N TRP A 12 -8.07 -6.53 -10.82
CA TRP A 12 -9.02 -5.78 -10.00
C TRP A 12 -8.42 -4.49 -9.39
N TRP A 13 -7.10 -4.44 -9.18
CA TRP A 13 -6.42 -3.27 -8.58
C TRP A 13 -6.49 -2.02 -9.45
N ILE A 14 -6.81 -2.13 -10.74
CA ILE A 14 -7.01 -0.97 -11.63
C ILE A 14 -8.28 -0.22 -11.25
N THR A 15 -9.34 -0.95 -10.89
CA THR A 15 -10.62 -0.38 -10.46
C THR A 15 -10.68 -0.08 -8.96
N HIS A 16 -9.68 -0.57 -8.20
CA HIS A 16 -9.55 -0.35 -6.76
C HIS A 16 -8.23 0.37 -6.45
N PRO A 17 -8.13 1.66 -6.79
CA PRO A 17 -6.85 2.38 -6.78
C PRO A 17 -6.38 2.78 -5.38
N THR A 18 -7.17 2.52 -4.34
CA THR A 18 -6.87 2.93 -2.96
C THR A 18 -7.14 1.81 -1.98
N LEU A 19 -6.11 1.45 -1.21
CA LEU A 19 -6.17 0.48 -0.14
C LEU A 19 -5.95 1.15 1.23
N LEU A 20 -6.58 0.60 2.26
CA LEU A 20 -6.23 0.86 3.66
C LEU A 20 -5.36 -0.29 4.18
N THR A 21 -4.15 0.03 4.59
CA THR A 21 -3.29 -0.90 5.32
C THR A 21 -3.60 -0.80 6.80
N VAL A 22 -3.99 -1.91 7.40
CA VAL A 22 -4.49 -1.95 8.76
C VAL A 22 -4.25 -3.29 9.42
N SER A 23 -3.95 -3.25 10.73
CA SER A 23 -4.06 -4.43 11.60
C SER A 23 -5.50 -4.53 12.10
N VAL A 24 -6.11 -5.71 11.97
CA VAL A 24 -7.45 -5.95 12.56
C VAL A 24 -7.41 -5.67 14.06
N HIS A 25 -6.35 -6.13 14.74
CA HIS A 25 -6.15 -5.94 16.18
C HIS A 25 -6.20 -4.48 16.65
N GLY A 26 -5.61 -3.58 15.88
CA GLY A 26 -5.49 -2.15 16.25
C GLY A 26 -6.63 -1.27 15.74
N ALA A 27 -7.56 -1.81 14.94
CA ALA A 27 -8.35 -0.93 14.09
C ALA A 27 -9.85 -0.88 14.41
N PHE A 28 -10.50 -2.00 14.71
CA PHE A 28 -11.95 -2.09 14.60
C PHE A 28 -12.54 -2.93 15.73
N ASP A 29 -12.54 -2.39 16.94
CA ASP A 29 -13.11 -3.03 18.13
C ASP A 29 -14.65 -2.89 18.11
N SER A 30 -15.38 -4.00 17.96
CA SER A 30 -16.83 -4.03 17.94
C SER A 30 -17.47 -4.36 19.29
N ASN A 31 -16.73 -5.00 20.17
CA ASN A 31 -17.23 -5.55 21.42
C ASN A 31 -16.80 -4.74 22.65
N GLY A 32 -15.86 -3.79 22.50
CA GLY A 32 -15.39 -2.89 23.55
C GLY A 32 -14.35 -3.48 24.49
N ASP A 33 -13.66 -4.56 24.07
CA ASP A 33 -12.60 -5.19 24.85
C ASP A 33 -11.21 -4.55 24.68
N GLY A 34 -11.12 -3.55 23.79
CA GLY A 34 -9.90 -2.84 23.46
C GLY A 34 -9.10 -3.44 22.31
N LEU A 35 -9.60 -4.52 21.70
CA LEU A 35 -8.98 -5.21 20.58
C LEU A 35 -9.90 -5.18 19.35
N GLY A 36 -9.33 -4.93 18.19
CA GLY A 36 -10.08 -4.98 16.94
C GLY A 36 -10.47 -6.40 16.55
N ASP A 37 -11.60 -6.53 15.87
CA ASP A 37 -12.17 -7.80 15.46
C ASP A 37 -12.80 -7.75 14.05
N PHE A 38 -13.15 -8.91 13.48
CA PHE A 38 -13.73 -9.02 12.13
C PHE A 38 -15.10 -8.34 12.03
N GLU A 39 -15.88 -8.36 13.09
CA GLU A 39 -17.18 -7.71 13.10
C GLU A 39 -17.02 -6.19 13.06
N GLY A 40 -16.03 -5.64 13.79
CA GLY A 40 -15.72 -4.22 13.74
C GLY A 40 -15.28 -3.78 12.35
N VAL A 41 -14.41 -4.55 11.67
CA VAL A 41 -14.08 -4.28 10.26
C VAL A 41 -15.33 -4.27 9.40
N ARG A 42 -16.20 -5.29 9.54
CA ARG A 42 -17.45 -5.40 8.76
C ARG A 42 -18.36 -4.20 8.95
N GLN A 43 -18.51 -3.69 10.17
CA GLN A 43 -19.33 -2.52 10.48
C GLN A 43 -18.80 -1.22 9.86
N LYS A 44 -17.51 -1.15 9.55
CA LYS A 44 -16.87 0.07 9.04
C LYS A 44 -16.65 0.06 7.52
N LEU A 45 -17.03 -0.99 6.81
CA LEU A 45 -16.84 -1.08 5.35
C LEU A 45 -17.43 0.12 4.60
N ASP A 46 -18.70 0.46 4.88
CA ASP A 46 -19.38 1.56 4.18
C ASP A 46 -18.74 2.92 4.49
N PHE A 47 -18.28 3.14 5.71
CA PHE A 47 -17.59 4.35 6.12
C PHE A 47 -16.32 4.62 5.30
N PHE A 48 -15.52 3.58 5.05
CA PHE A 48 -14.30 3.71 4.26
C PHE A 48 -14.56 3.70 2.75
N LEU A 49 -15.61 3.03 2.29
CA LEU A 49 -16.04 3.14 0.88
C LEU A 49 -16.45 4.57 0.52
N GLU A 50 -17.20 5.27 1.40
CA GLU A 50 -17.53 6.68 1.24
C GLU A 50 -16.30 7.58 1.20
N ALA A 51 -15.21 7.16 1.84
CA ALA A 51 -13.91 7.84 1.76
C ALA A 51 -13.09 7.47 0.51
N GLY A 52 -13.64 6.66 -0.41
CA GLY A 52 -12.95 6.23 -1.63
C GLY A 52 -11.94 5.10 -1.43
N ILE A 53 -11.98 4.43 -0.28
CA ILE A 53 -11.14 3.27 0.03
C ILE A 53 -11.93 2.00 -0.29
N SER A 54 -11.52 1.27 -1.31
CA SER A 54 -12.24 0.12 -1.85
C SER A 54 -11.50 -1.22 -1.67
N ALA A 55 -10.36 -1.19 -0.98
CA ALA A 55 -9.63 -2.40 -0.66
C ALA A 55 -8.91 -2.28 0.68
N TYR A 56 -8.57 -3.43 1.26
CA TYR A 56 -7.81 -3.53 2.50
C TYR A 56 -6.57 -4.38 2.29
N ARG A 57 -5.47 -3.98 2.90
CA ARG A 57 -4.33 -4.84 3.14
C ARG A 57 -4.28 -5.15 4.62
N PHE A 58 -4.62 -6.38 5.00
CA PHE A 58 -4.47 -6.86 6.36
C PHE A 58 -3.04 -7.37 6.58
N GLN A 59 -2.53 -7.19 7.79
CA GLN A 59 -1.56 -8.13 8.30
C GLN A 59 -2.18 -9.54 8.29
N HIS A 60 -1.39 -10.57 8.51
CA HIS A 60 -1.96 -11.90 8.52
C HIS A 60 -2.98 -12.06 9.67
N VAL A 61 -4.08 -12.76 9.41
CA VAL A 61 -5.16 -12.97 10.39
C VAL A 61 -5.10 -14.34 11.07
N GLY A 62 -4.08 -15.15 10.75
CA GLY A 62 -3.87 -16.48 11.35
C GLY A 62 -3.48 -16.40 12.83
N TYR A 63 -3.67 -17.51 13.51
CA TYR A 63 -3.37 -17.63 14.95
C TYR A 63 -1.90 -17.33 15.25
N TYR A 64 -1.65 -16.30 16.03
CA TYR A 64 -0.31 -15.90 16.48
C TYR A 64 -0.02 -16.27 17.95
N GLY A 65 -0.99 -16.77 18.68
CA GLY A 65 -0.85 -17.13 20.09
C GLY A 65 -0.76 -15.91 21.00
N ASN A 66 -0.01 -16.07 22.10
CA ASN A 66 0.22 -14.98 23.04
C ASN A 66 1.58 -14.30 22.82
N ASP A 67 1.99 -14.13 21.56
CA ASP A 67 3.20 -13.39 21.23
C ASP A 67 2.83 -11.90 21.02
N PRO A 68 2.91 -11.05 22.04
CA PRO A 68 2.40 -9.68 21.98
C PRO A 68 3.27 -8.77 21.10
N GLU A 69 4.53 -9.18 20.82
CA GLU A 69 5.47 -8.33 20.08
C GLU A 69 5.22 -8.35 18.57
N TRP A 70 4.57 -9.40 18.05
CA TRP A 70 4.46 -9.65 16.62
C TRP A 70 3.07 -10.11 16.18
N SER A 71 2.02 -9.60 16.83
CA SER A 71 0.64 -9.99 16.51
C SER A 71 0.33 -9.77 15.02
N GLY A 72 -0.12 -10.84 14.35
CA GLY A 72 -0.45 -10.84 12.93
C GLY A 72 0.73 -11.09 11.97
N LEU A 73 1.99 -11.10 12.43
CA LEU A 73 3.14 -11.46 11.60
C LEU A 73 3.67 -12.86 11.96
N VAL A 74 3.81 -13.18 13.25
CA VAL A 74 4.30 -14.48 13.70
C VAL A 74 3.17 -15.49 13.77
N GLN A 75 3.05 -16.35 12.79
CA GLN A 75 1.98 -17.33 12.72
C GLN A 75 2.35 -18.61 13.46
N GLN A 76 1.49 -19.03 14.39
CA GLN A 76 1.56 -20.32 15.09
C GLN A 76 0.71 -21.40 14.42
N ASP A 77 -0.25 -21.00 13.58
CA ASP A 77 -1.06 -21.88 12.76
C ASP A 77 -1.53 -21.14 11.50
N TRP A 78 -1.38 -21.79 10.35
CA TRP A 78 -1.70 -21.19 9.05
C TRP A 78 -3.18 -21.34 8.63
N ALA A 79 -3.93 -22.26 9.24
CA ALA A 79 -5.27 -22.62 8.80
C ALA A 79 -6.38 -22.13 9.74
N SER A 80 -6.02 -21.45 10.82
CA SER A 80 -6.97 -20.89 11.80
C SER A 80 -6.84 -19.37 11.89
N VAL A 81 -7.92 -18.70 12.26
CA VAL A 81 -7.90 -17.29 12.66
C VAL A 81 -7.49 -17.14 14.12
N ASP A 82 -6.92 -15.99 14.45
CA ASP A 82 -6.67 -15.68 15.85
C ASP A 82 -8.00 -15.47 16.60
N PRO A 83 -8.22 -16.12 17.76
CA PRO A 83 -9.47 -16.01 18.50
C PRO A 83 -9.81 -14.59 18.95
N HIS A 84 -8.81 -13.69 19.10
CA HIS A 84 -9.05 -12.28 19.42
C HIS A 84 -9.78 -11.54 18.28
N TYR A 85 -9.63 -11.99 17.03
CA TYR A 85 -10.35 -11.40 15.88
C TYR A 85 -11.76 -11.99 15.71
N GLY A 86 -12.08 -13.08 16.41
CA GLY A 86 -13.30 -13.84 16.26
C GLY A 86 -13.07 -15.26 15.75
N SER A 87 -14.12 -15.88 15.25
CA SER A 87 -14.09 -17.21 14.66
C SER A 87 -13.87 -17.18 13.15
N MET A 88 -13.55 -18.33 12.55
CA MET A 88 -13.54 -18.50 11.09
C MET A 88 -14.89 -18.14 10.46
N GLN A 89 -16.00 -18.37 11.16
CA GLN A 89 -17.32 -17.97 10.69
C GLN A 89 -17.49 -16.43 10.66
N ASP A 90 -16.87 -15.71 11.60
CA ASP A 90 -16.86 -14.25 11.60
C ASP A 90 -16.04 -13.72 10.43
N PHE A 91 -14.90 -14.35 10.15
CA PHE A 91 -14.11 -14.06 8.96
C PHE A 91 -14.92 -14.31 7.67
N ASP A 92 -15.59 -15.46 7.56
CA ASP A 92 -16.43 -15.76 6.38
C ASP A 92 -17.55 -14.72 6.21
N ARG A 93 -18.17 -14.23 7.30
CA ARG A 93 -19.17 -13.13 7.25
C ARG A 93 -18.57 -11.81 6.78
N LEU A 94 -17.36 -11.48 7.25
CA LEU A 94 -16.63 -10.30 6.78
C LEU A 94 -16.36 -10.40 5.27
N MET A 95 -15.83 -11.53 4.81
CA MET A 95 -15.50 -11.73 3.40
C MET A 95 -16.75 -11.74 2.49
N ALA A 96 -17.88 -12.24 2.99
CA ALA A 96 -19.15 -12.14 2.29
C ALA A 96 -19.60 -10.66 2.14
N ALA A 97 -19.53 -9.87 3.23
CA ALA A 97 -19.86 -8.46 3.21
C ALA A 97 -18.92 -7.63 2.30
N CYS A 98 -17.63 -7.98 2.26
CA CYS A 98 -16.67 -7.38 1.32
C CYS A 98 -17.06 -7.68 -0.14
N ARG A 99 -17.43 -8.93 -0.43
CA ARG A 99 -17.83 -9.34 -1.79
C ARG A 99 -19.11 -8.62 -2.25
N GLU A 100 -20.10 -8.50 -1.39
CA GLU A 100 -21.36 -7.78 -1.68
C GLU A 100 -21.14 -6.30 -2.04
N ARG A 101 -20.08 -5.69 -1.51
CA ARG A 101 -19.70 -4.28 -1.70
C ARG A 101 -18.59 -4.07 -2.72
N ASP A 102 -18.15 -5.13 -3.37
CA ASP A 102 -16.94 -5.14 -4.23
C ASP A 102 -15.67 -4.59 -3.53
N VAL A 103 -15.53 -4.85 -2.24
CA VAL A 103 -14.31 -4.55 -1.48
C VAL A 103 -13.33 -5.71 -1.62
N LYS A 104 -12.08 -5.40 -1.95
CA LYS A 104 -11.01 -6.40 -2.05
C LYS A 104 -10.19 -6.45 -0.78
N VAL A 105 -9.73 -7.64 -0.43
CA VAL A 105 -8.84 -7.84 0.72
C VAL A 105 -7.61 -8.59 0.27
N ILE A 106 -6.43 -8.04 0.55
CA ILE A 106 -5.16 -8.74 0.44
C ILE A 106 -4.55 -8.94 1.82
N MET A 107 -3.66 -9.91 1.97
CA MET A 107 -2.94 -10.16 3.22
C MET A 107 -1.43 -10.15 3.01
N MET A 108 -0.68 -10.02 4.08
CA MET A 108 0.76 -10.29 4.05
C MET A 108 1.01 -11.79 3.85
N ALA A 109 2.05 -12.08 3.09
CA ALA A 109 2.61 -13.43 2.95
C ALA A 109 4.01 -13.42 3.58
N VAL A 110 4.20 -14.24 4.61
CA VAL A 110 5.39 -14.26 5.46
C VAL A 110 5.99 -15.68 5.47
N PRO A 111 6.76 -16.10 4.45
CA PRO A 111 7.37 -17.42 4.41
C PRO A 111 8.72 -17.50 5.12
N GLU A 112 9.34 -16.35 5.46
CA GLU A 112 10.71 -16.27 5.95
C GLU A 112 10.87 -16.72 7.40
N TYR A 113 9.79 -16.83 8.15
CA TYR A 113 9.79 -17.40 9.51
C TYR A 113 8.41 -17.92 9.91
N VAL A 114 8.41 -18.74 10.95
CA VAL A 114 7.19 -19.23 11.60
C VAL A 114 7.33 -19.09 13.12
N GLY A 115 6.22 -19.15 13.83
CA GLY A 115 6.25 -19.13 15.31
C GLY A 115 6.93 -20.36 15.91
N TRP A 116 7.51 -20.22 17.10
CA TRP A 116 8.16 -21.32 17.83
C TRP A 116 7.24 -22.51 18.16
N LYS A 117 5.92 -22.31 18.09
CA LYS A 117 4.91 -23.36 18.29
C LYS A 117 4.27 -23.84 17.00
N HIS A 118 4.74 -23.36 15.85
CA HIS A 118 4.17 -23.74 14.55
C HIS A 118 4.35 -25.25 14.31
N PRO A 119 3.31 -25.98 13.88
CA PRO A 119 3.36 -27.43 13.70
C PRO A 119 4.48 -27.93 12.78
N LEU A 120 4.77 -27.19 11.69
CA LEU A 120 5.88 -27.54 10.79
C LEU A 120 7.23 -27.46 11.49
N TYR A 121 7.48 -26.41 12.28
CA TYR A 121 8.72 -26.30 13.05
C TYR A 121 8.85 -27.40 14.10
N LEU A 122 7.79 -27.67 14.87
CA LEU A 122 7.82 -28.70 15.90
C LEU A 122 8.08 -30.09 15.31
N ARG A 123 7.48 -30.39 14.15
CA ARG A 123 7.74 -31.66 13.41
C ARG A 123 9.18 -31.73 12.94
N ALA A 124 9.68 -30.65 12.33
CA ALA A 124 11.06 -30.59 11.84
C ALA A 124 12.06 -30.73 13.00
N LYS A 125 11.81 -30.09 14.13
CA LYS A 125 12.65 -30.21 15.33
C LYS A 125 12.74 -31.65 15.84
N VAL A 126 11.60 -32.32 16.00
CA VAL A 126 11.56 -33.73 16.43
C VAL A 126 12.24 -34.64 15.42
N ALA A 127 12.09 -34.38 14.14
CA ALA A 127 12.77 -35.12 13.09
C ALA A 127 14.29 -34.92 13.15
N HIS A 128 14.76 -33.69 13.30
CA HIS A 128 16.17 -33.32 13.39
C HIS A 128 16.86 -33.98 14.61
N GLU A 129 16.20 -33.96 15.76
CA GLU A 129 16.72 -34.59 17.01
C GLU A 129 16.88 -36.11 16.85
N ARG A 130 16.10 -36.78 15.98
CA ARG A 130 16.16 -38.22 15.74
C ARG A 130 17.11 -38.59 14.61
N ASP A 131 17.01 -37.87 13.51
CA ASP A 131 17.79 -38.06 12.28
C ASP A 131 17.87 -36.73 11.53
N PRO A 132 19.00 -36.01 11.59
CA PRO A 132 19.17 -34.74 10.88
C PRO A 132 19.02 -34.85 9.36
N SER A 133 19.11 -36.08 8.80
CA SER A 133 18.92 -36.31 7.37
C SER A 133 17.45 -36.57 6.97
N ALA A 134 16.53 -36.64 7.94
CA ALA A 134 15.11 -36.84 7.68
C ALA A 134 14.51 -35.71 6.84
N LEU A 135 13.54 -36.03 5.97
CA LEU A 135 12.94 -35.06 5.06
C LEU A 135 12.31 -33.86 5.78
N GLU A 136 11.63 -34.11 6.90
CA GLU A 136 11.04 -33.04 7.70
C GLU A 136 12.09 -32.15 8.39
N ALA A 137 13.24 -32.73 8.80
CA ALA A 137 14.34 -31.95 9.38
C ALA A 137 14.89 -30.93 8.37
N GLN A 138 14.85 -31.24 7.08
CA GLN A 138 15.34 -30.37 6.01
C GLN A 138 14.38 -29.23 5.61
N TRP A 139 13.24 -29.10 6.26
CA TRP A 139 12.36 -27.92 6.07
C TRP A 139 12.94 -26.64 6.66
N PHE A 140 13.89 -26.79 7.60
CA PHE A 140 14.60 -25.70 8.25
C PHE A 140 16.10 -25.95 8.14
N GLU A 141 16.87 -24.89 8.22
CA GLU A 141 18.31 -24.98 8.32
C GLU A 141 18.73 -24.99 9.79
N TRP A 142 19.77 -25.76 10.11
CA TRP A 142 20.24 -25.98 11.46
C TRP A 142 21.72 -25.61 11.56
N ASN A 143 22.07 -24.91 12.64
CA ASN A 143 23.45 -24.59 12.95
C ASN A 143 24.22 -25.83 13.45
N ASP A 144 25.55 -25.76 13.43
CA ASP A 144 26.42 -26.86 13.89
C ASP A 144 26.17 -27.30 15.36
N ASP A 145 25.62 -26.39 16.18
CA ASP A 145 25.26 -26.66 17.58
C ASP A 145 23.86 -27.29 17.73
N GLY A 146 23.19 -27.59 16.62
CA GLY A 146 21.84 -28.17 16.62
C GLY A 146 20.72 -27.17 16.86
N THR A 147 21.01 -25.88 16.94
CA THR A 147 19.96 -24.84 16.98
C THR A 147 19.44 -24.54 15.57
N VAL A 148 18.15 -24.17 15.46
CA VAL A 148 17.59 -23.76 14.16
C VAL A 148 18.11 -22.39 13.75
N LEU A 149 18.33 -22.18 12.45
CA LEU A 149 18.56 -20.84 11.91
C LEU A 149 17.34 -19.96 12.19
N THR A 150 17.57 -18.69 12.51
CA THR A 150 16.48 -17.75 12.82
C THR A 150 16.50 -16.54 11.89
N CYS A 151 15.29 -16.06 11.57
CA CYS A 151 15.04 -14.74 10.98
C CYS A 151 14.19 -13.96 11.97
N TRP A 152 14.63 -12.75 12.35
CA TRP A 152 13.93 -11.93 13.36
C TRP A 152 13.64 -12.68 14.67
N ASP A 153 14.61 -13.46 15.17
CA ASP A 153 14.48 -14.31 16.35
C ASP A 153 13.36 -15.37 16.26
N ARG A 154 13.00 -15.82 15.06
CA ARG A 154 12.01 -16.88 14.82
C ARG A 154 12.60 -17.95 13.90
N PRO A 155 12.16 -19.22 14.01
CA PRO A 155 12.62 -20.28 13.13
C PRO A 155 12.47 -19.91 11.66
N ALA A 156 13.58 -19.91 10.91
CA ALA A 156 13.64 -19.59 9.50
C ALA A 156 13.57 -20.87 8.66
N PRO A 157 12.49 -21.10 7.91
CA PRO A 157 12.42 -22.20 6.99
C PRO A 157 13.34 -22.03 5.78
N ASP A 158 13.75 -23.11 5.19
CA ASP A 158 14.41 -23.12 3.88
C ASP A 158 13.35 -22.96 2.76
N CYS A 159 13.22 -21.74 2.23
CA CYS A 159 12.27 -21.47 1.16
C CYS A 159 12.56 -22.21 -0.16
N SER A 160 13.78 -22.72 -0.36
CA SER A 160 14.13 -23.58 -1.49
C SER A 160 13.61 -25.01 -1.31
N ASN A 161 13.34 -25.42 -0.07
CA ASN A 161 12.80 -26.76 0.20
C ASN A 161 11.40 -26.90 -0.38
N ARG A 162 11.26 -27.80 -1.33
CA ARG A 162 10.01 -27.95 -2.08
C ARG A 162 8.82 -28.31 -1.19
N ALA A 163 8.99 -29.22 -0.24
CA ALA A 163 7.89 -29.70 0.59
C ALA A 163 7.39 -28.60 1.55
N TYR A 164 8.32 -27.83 2.15
CA TYR A 164 7.95 -26.64 2.93
C TYR A 164 7.19 -25.62 2.08
N PHE A 165 7.76 -25.28 0.91
CA PHE A 165 7.18 -24.23 0.08
C PHE A 165 5.86 -24.63 -0.57
N ASP A 166 5.65 -25.92 -0.88
CA ASP A 166 4.35 -26.45 -1.32
C ASP A 166 3.30 -26.29 -0.20
N ALA A 167 3.63 -26.61 1.06
CA ALA A 167 2.74 -26.41 2.19
C ALA A 167 2.41 -24.92 2.41
N PHE A 168 3.38 -24.02 2.20
CA PHE A 168 3.14 -22.59 2.25
C PHE A 168 2.18 -22.14 1.14
N LEU A 169 2.36 -22.61 -0.09
CA LEU A 169 1.44 -22.29 -1.19
C LEU A 169 0.02 -22.83 -0.96
N GLU A 170 -0.12 -24.03 -0.41
CA GLU A 170 -1.42 -24.60 -0.01
C GLU A 170 -2.12 -23.71 1.03
N HIS A 171 -1.37 -23.21 2.01
CA HIS A 171 -1.86 -22.23 2.97
C HIS A 171 -2.39 -20.96 2.29
N LEU A 172 -1.66 -20.38 1.34
CA LEU A 172 -2.13 -19.23 0.58
C LEU A 172 -3.40 -19.55 -0.22
N GLY A 173 -3.45 -20.75 -0.83
CA GLY A 173 -4.63 -21.26 -1.53
C GLY A 173 -5.87 -21.31 -0.63
N PHE A 174 -5.72 -21.82 0.59
CA PHE A 174 -6.81 -21.84 1.57
C PHE A 174 -7.41 -20.42 1.81
N TRP A 175 -6.57 -19.40 1.99
CA TRP A 175 -7.05 -18.04 2.19
C TRP A 175 -7.65 -17.43 0.91
N MET A 176 -7.12 -17.74 -0.26
CA MET A 176 -7.73 -17.31 -1.53
C MET A 176 -9.11 -17.93 -1.73
N ASP A 177 -9.29 -19.20 -1.36
CA ASP A 177 -10.61 -19.87 -1.39
C ASP A 177 -11.60 -19.23 -0.41
N LYS A 178 -11.12 -18.64 0.67
CA LYS A 178 -11.87 -17.80 1.61
C LYS A 178 -12.18 -16.40 1.08
N GLY A 179 -11.60 -16.00 -0.05
CA GLY A 179 -11.90 -14.73 -0.72
C GLY A 179 -10.78 -13.70 -0.68
N ILE A 180 -9.59 -14.03 -0.15
CA ILE A 180 -8.43 -13.15 -0.22
C ILE A 180 -8.05 -12.95 -1.68
N ALA A 181 -7.92 -11.68 -2.09
CA ALA A 181 -7.73 -11.24 -3.46
C ALA A 181 -6.24 -11.07 -3.86
N GLY A 182 -5.33 -11.48 -3.00
CA GLY A 182 -3.89 -11.40 -3.28
C GLY A 182 -3.04 -11.32 -2.03
N PHE A 183 -1.73 -11.20 -2.25
CA PHE A 183 -0.76 -11.14 -1.16
C PHE A 183 0.31 -10.08 -1.39
N ASP A 184 0.70 -9.47 -0.28
CA ASP A 184 1.87 -8.62 -0.16
C ASP A 184 2.98 -9.41 0.51
N ALA A 185 4.02 -9.75 -0.26
CA ALA A 185 5.15 -10.54 0.23
C ALA A 185 6.01 -9.69 1.14
N ASP A 186 6.09 -10.07 2.41
CA ASP A 186 6.91 -9.41 3.41
C ASP A 186 8.40 -9.63 3.10
N ALA A 187 9.21 -8.60 3.28
CA ALA A 187 10.66 -8.65 3.36
C ALA A 187 11.34 -9.64 2.38
N VAL A 188 10.91 -9.69 1.11
CA VAL A 188 11.37 -10.68 0.12
C VAL A 188 12.88 -10.96 0.13
N PRO A 189 13.76 -9.96 0.34
CA PRO A 189 15.21 -10.22 0.43
C PRO A 189 15.65 -11.08 1.62
N THR A 190 14.81 -11.27 2.63
CA THR A 190 15.11 -12.09 3.82
C THR A 190 14.62 -13.53 3.70
N TRP A 191 13.92 -13.88 2.63
CA TRP A 191 13.46 -15.26 2.40
C TRP A 191 14.66 -16.18 2.21
N HIS A 192 14.92 -16.99 3.20
CA HIS A 192 16.10 -17.83 3.24
C HIS A 192 16.14 -18.81 2.06
N ASN A 193 17.25 -18.83 1.33
CA ASN A 193 17.47 -19.64 0.12
C ASN A 193 16.43 -19.43 -1.01
N ALA A 194 15.63 -18.37 -0.99
CA ALA A 194 14.70 -18.09 -2.08
C ALA A 194 15.44 -17.56 -3.30
N ASP A 195 15.47 -18.35 -4.34
CA ASP A 195 15.92 -17.94 -5.67
C ASP A 195 14.76 -17.45 -6.55
N GLN A 196 15.06 -17.07 -7.78
CA GLN A 196 14.05 -16.64 -8.75
C GLN A 196 13.00 -17.72 -9.05
N ALA A 197 13.34 -19.00 -8.95
CA ALA A 197 12.40 -20.09 -9.21
C ALA A 197 11.36 -20.18 -8.09
N VAL A 198 11.79 -20.04 -6.84
CA VAL A 198 10.91 -19.94 -5.66
C VAL A 198 9.96 -18.76 -5.79
N LEU A 199 10.48 -17.58 -6.11
CA LEU A 199 9.67 -16.37 -6.27
C LEU A 199 8.64 -16.52 -7.40
N ARG A 200 9.03 -17.10 -8.54
CA ARG A 200 8.10 -17.37 -9.64
C ARG A 200 7.03 -18.39 -9.30
N ARG A 201 7.34 -19.38 -8.46
CA ARG A 201 6.33 -20.33 -7.97
C ARG A 201 5.30 -19.62 -7.11
N PHE A 202 5.72 -18.77 -6.19
CA PHE A 202 4.85 -17.94 -5.37
C PHE A 202 3.96 -17.02 -6.24
N THR A 203 4.58 -16.20 -7.06
CA THR A 203 3.86 -15.21 -7.88
C THR A 203 2.95 -15.86 -8.92
N GLY A 204 3.40 -16.97 -9.54
CA GLY A 204 2.61 -17.77 -10.45
C GLY A 204 1.37 -18.36 -9.79
N PHE A 205 1.53 -18.94 -8.61
CA PHE A 205 0.44 -19.54 -7.84
C PHE A 205 -0.69 -18.53 -7.54
N VAL A 206 -0.31 -17.32 -7.12
CA VAL A 206 -1.27 -16.24 -6.81
C VAL A 206 -1.94 -15.69 -8.07
N LYS A 207 -1.15 -15.43 -9.11
CA LYS A 207 -1.64 -14.86 -10.38
C LYS A 207 -2.57 -15.81 -11.16
N GLU A 208 -2.29 -17.10 -11.18
CA GLU A 208 -3.14 -18.11 -11.81
C GLU A 208 -4.55 -18.15 -11.18
N ARG A 209 -4.68 -17.67 -9.94
CA ARG A 209 -5.95 -17.52 -9.23
C ARG A 209 -6.53 -16.10 -9.33
N GLY A 210 -5.97 -15.23 -10.19
CA GLY A 210 -6.44 -13.85 -10.39
C GLY A 210 -6.05 -12.89 -9.26
N GLY A 211 -5.13 -13.29 -8.38
CA GLY A 211 -4.72 -12.48 -7.24
C GLY A 211 -3.66 -11.42 -7.59
N LEU A 212 -3.67 -10.33 -6.84
CA LEU A 212 -2.58 -9.36 -6.82
C LEU A 212 -1.41 -9.92 -6.01
N VAL A 213 -0.20 -9.77 -6.52
CA VAL A 213 1.01 -10.10 -5.77
C VAL A 213 1.98 -8.91 -5.80
N THR A 214 2.25 -8.39 -4.62
CA THR A 214 3.18 -7.27 -4.39
C THR A 214 4.32 -7.72 -3.50
N ALA A 215 5.34 -6.91 -3.39
CA ALA A 215 6.48 -7.21 -2.53
C ALA A 215 6.90 -5.98 -1.75
N GLU A 216 7.10 -6.17 -0.47
CA GLU A 216 7.90 -5.28 0.35
C GLU A 216 9.40 -5.55 0.07
N ASN A 217 10.12 -4.49 -0.26
CA ASN A 217 11.55 -4.60 -0.59
C ASN A 217 12.35 -3.51 0.14
N PHE A 218 13.36 -3.92 0.90
CA PHE A 218 14.22 -2.99 1.65
C PHE A 218 15.17 -2.17 0.76
N VAL A 219 15.41 -2.61 -0.46
CA VAL A 219 16.28 -1.92 -1.42
C VAL A 219 15.64 -2.06 -2.79
N LEU A 220 15.75 -1.04 -3.65
CA LEU A 220 15.36 -1.09 -5.06
C LEU A 220 16.05 -2.24 -5.80
N GLN A 221 15.64 -3.48 -5.52
CA GLN A 221 16.05 -4.68 -6.26
C GLN A 221 15.04 -4.94 -7.39
N ASN A 222 14.86 -3.94 -8.26
CA ASN A 222 13.94 -4.04 -9.38
C ASN A 222 14.13 -5.33 -10.19
N GLU A 223 15.36 -5.80 -10.30
CA GLU A 223 15.69 -7.04 -10.99
C GLU A 223 15.10 -8.26 -10.28
N LEU A 224 15.19 -8.34 -8.96
CA LEU A 224 14.62 -9.44 -8.18
C LEU A 224 13.09 -9.49 -8.31
N LEU A 225 12.42 -8.34 -8.17
CA LEU A 225 10.98 -8.25 -8.30
C LEU A 225 10.51 -8.53 -9.73
N ARG A 226 11.17 -7.95 -10.72
CA ARG A 226 10.88 -8.16 -12.14
C ARG A 226 11.03 -9.61 -12.54
N THR A 227 12.15 -10.24 -12.19
CA THR A 227 12.43 -11.64 -12.52
C THR A 227 11.66 -12.61 -11.66
N GLY A 228 11.28 -12.25 -10.46
CA GLY A 228 10.39 -12.99 -9.58
C GLY A 228 8.92 -12.95 -10.01
N GLY A 229 8.54 -12.06 -10.94
CA GLY A 229 7.20 -12.02 -11.52
C GLY A 229 6.17 -11.28 -10.67
N PHE A 230 6.55 -10.39 -9.78
CA PHE A 230 5.60 -9.58 -9.01
C PHE A 230 4.79 -8.60 -9.89
N ASN A 231 3.58 -8.26 -9.50
CA ASN A 231 2.79 -7.24 -10.20
C ASN A 231 3.31 -5.84 -9.87
N ALA A 232 3.64 -5.61 -8.62
CA ALA A 232 4.09 -4.33 -8.10
C ALA A 232 5.05 -4.50 -6.93
N GLY A 233 5.78 -3.46 -6.59
CA GLY A 233 6.62 -3.43 -5.41
C GLY A 233 6.93 -2.02 -4.97
N THR A 234 7.21 -1.84 -3.67
CA THR A 234 7.78 -0.60 -3.17
C THR A 234 9.26 -0.59 -3.45
N GLY A 235 9.76 0.53 -3.91
CA GLY A 235 11.16 0.65 -4.31
C GLY A 235 12.10 1.17 -3.24
N LYS A 236 11.66 1.42 -2.00
CA LYS A 236 12.50 2.01 -0.96
C LYS A 236 12.18 1.48 0.43
N LEU A 237 13.17 1.46 1.29
CA LEU A 237 12.98 1.33 2.72
C LEU A 237 11.87 2.29 3.16
N ARG A 238 10.73 1.70 3.50
CA ARG A 238 9.61 2.37 4.13
C ARG A 238 9.03 3.54 3.34
N HIS A 239 8.22 3.21 2.32
CA HIS A 239 6.93 3.82 2.17
C HIS A 239 6.77 4.97 1.18
N GLU A 240 7.82 5.63 0.71
CA GLU A 240 7.65 6.76 -0.19
C GLU A 240 8.34 6.55 -1.53
N PHE A 241 7.61 5.97 -2.47
CA PHE A 241 8.13 5.82 -3.83
C PHE A 241 8.39 7.18 -4.48
N TYR A 242 7.46 8.12 -4.33
CA TYR A 242 7.54 9.43 -4.97
C TYR A 242 8.38 10.46 -4.22
N ASN A 243 8.81 10.16 -3.00
CA ASN A 243 9.55 11.09 -2.15
C ASN A 243 8.84 12.45 -2.00
N GLU A 244 7.51 12.45 -1.97
CA GLU A 244 6.74 13.69 -1.84
C GLU A 244 7.02 14.41 -0.54
N LEU A 245 7.41 13.68 0.47
CA LEU A 245 7.76 14.23 1.76
C LEU A 245 9.05 15.02 1.72
N GLU A 246 10.09 14.49 1.06
CA GLU A 246 11.32 15.23 0.81
C GLU A 246 11.04 16.44 -0.08
N ALA A 247 10.14 16.31 -1.07
CA ALA A 247 9.74 17.46 -1.90
C ALA A 247 9.09 18.55 -1.05
N ILE A 248 8.23 18.19 -0.09
CA ILE A 248 7.56 19.13 0.82
C ILE A 248 8.57 19.76 1.79
N THR A 249 9.39 18.95 2.45
CA THR A 249 10.30 19.41 3.51
C THR A 249 11.49 20.20 2.99
N GLN A 250 11.96 19.90 1.80
CA GLN A 250 13.08 20.57 1.14
C GLN A 250 12.66 21.61 0.11
N HIS A 251 11.34 21.77 -0.11
CA HIS A 251 10.75 22.71 -1.08
C HIS A 251 11.23 22.47 -2.53
N LYS A 252 11.42 21.20 -2.93
CA LYS A 252 12.02 20.82 -4.20
C LYS A 252 11.19 19.82 -4.97
N ALA A 253 10.61 20.24 -6.08
CA ALA A 253 9.84 19.36 -6.97
C ALA A 253 10.71 18.32 -7.73
N GLU A 254 12.03 18.44 -7.71
CA GLU A 254 12.96 17.49 -8.38
C GLU A 254 12.85 16.06 -7.84
N PHE A 255 12.49 15.88 -6.56
CA PHE A 255 12.29 14.56 -5.96
C PHE A 255 11.18 13.79 -6.69
N ILE A 256 10.09 14.48 -7.05
CA ILE A 256 8.98 13.89 -7.83
C ILE A 256 9.45 13.51 -9.23
N ARG A 257 10.21 14.37 -9.90
CA ARG A 257 10.73 14.09 -11.26
C ARG A 257 11.65 12.88 -11.29
N ASN A 258 12.48 12.72 -10.26
CA ASN A 258 13.37 11.57 -10.14
C ASN A 258 12.58 10.27 -9.94
N ALA A 259 11.52 10.29 -9.12
CA ALA A 259 10.65 9.14 -8.96
C ALA A 259 9.89 8.79 -10.27
N LEU A 260 9.44 9.77 -11.03
CA LEU A 260 8.78 9.51 -12.32
C LEU A 260 9.70 8.82 -13.34
N LYS A 261 11.00 9.09 -13.32
CA LYS A 261 11.98 8.36 -14.15
C LYS A 261 12.05 6.89 -13.76
N VAL A 262 12.18 6.61 -12.46
CA VAL A 262 12.20 5.22 -11.94
C VAL A 262 10.88 4.51 -12.24
N ARG A 263 9.74 5.21 -12.12
CA ARG A 263 8.42 4.68 -12.51
C ARG A 263 8.39 4.25 -13.98
N ALA A 264 8.90 5.07 -14.87
CA ALA A 264 8.93 4.75 -16.29
C ALA A 264 9.73 3.46 -16.57
N GLU A 265 10.86 3.29 -15.89
CA GLU A 265 11.68 2.07 -15.99
C GLU A 265 10.93 0.83 -15.46
N LEU A 266 10.23 0.95 -14.33
CA LEU A 266 9.42 -0.16 -13.76
C LEU A 266 8.33 -0.60 -14.73
N ILE A 267 7.59 0.36 -15.29
CA ILE A 267 6.50 0.08 -16.24
C ILE A 267 7.04 -0.58 -17.53
N GLN A 268 8.18 -0.11 -18.06
CA GLN A 268 8.83 -0.75 -19.21
C GLN A 268 9.20 -2.21 -18.94
N ASN A 269 9.44 -2.55 -17.69
CA ASN A 269 9.74 -3.91 -17.24
C ASN A 269 8.50 -4.72 -16.83
N GLY A 270 7.28 -4.22 -17.11
CA GLY A 270 6.01 -4.93 -16.83
C GLY A 270 5.57 -4.88 -15.37
N MET A 271 6.15 -4.00 -14.58
CA MET A 271 5.77 -3.73 -13.20
C MET A 271 5.18 -2.32 -13.08
N PHE A 272 4.40 -2.07 -12.04
CA PHE A 272 4.03 -0.71 -11.66
C PHE A 272 4.30 -0.50 -10.17
N PRO A 273 4.67 0.71 -9.75
CA PRO A 273 4.84 1.02 -8.35
C PRO A 273 3.48 1.14 -7.65
N TYR A 274 3.47 0.91 -6.36
CA TYR A 274 2.43 1.44 -5.50
C TYR A 274 3.06 2.44 -4.52
N GLN A 275 2.27 3.41 -4.10
CA GLN A 275 2.66 4.40 -3.11
C GLN A 275 2.02 4.07 -1.78
N GLN A 276 2.81 4.04 -0.73
CA GLN A 276 2.32 3.93 0.63
C GLN A 276 2.29 5.33 1.26
N PHE A 277 1.14 5.72 1.77
CA PHE A 277 0.91 7.01 2.42
C PHE A 277 0.73 6.84 3.91
N GLY A 278 1.46 7.61 4.69
CA GLY A 278 1.61 7.43 6.13
C GLY A 278 2.76 6.45 6.44
N ASP A 279 3.54 6.71 7.45
CA ASP A 279 4.67 5.87 7.84
C ASP A 279 4.51 5.37 9.29
N VAL A 280 4.95 4.13 9.51
CA VAL A 280 5.18 3.56 10.84
C VAL A 280 6.67 3.33 10.97
N THR A 281 7.39 4.29 11.54
CA THR A 281 8.78 4.03 11.93
C THR A 281 8.80 3.40 13.32
N HIS A 282 9.84 2.64 13.63
CA HIS A 282 10.04 1.93 14.91
C HIS A 282 9.82 2.78 16.15
N ASP A 283 9.95 4.09 16.05
CA ASP A 283 9.89 5.00 17.21
C ASP A 283 8.82 6.09 17.12
N LYS A 284 8.21 6.33 15.96
CA LYS A 284 7.27 7.46 15.78
C LYS A 284 6.32 7.22 14.64
N ILE A 285 5.06 7.53 14.88
CA ILE A 285 4.06 7.65 13.84
C ILE A 285 4.34 8.94 13.07
N PHE A 286 4.40 8.78 11.77
CA PHE A 286 4.90 9.70 10.77
C PHE A 286 4.32 11.12 10.78
N ASN A 287 3.09 11.32 11.28
CA ASN A 287 2.43 12.63 11.18
C ASN A 287 3.10 13.76 11.99
N SER A 288 4.08 13.45 12.84
CA SER A 288 4.60 14.44 13.80
C SER A 288 5.85 15.17 13.35
N TRP A 289 6.73 14.60 12.51
CA TRP A 289 8.01 15.26 12.25
C TRP A 289 8.23 15.73 10.82
N ALA A 290 7.52 15.17 9.87
CA ALA A 290 7.70 15.54 8.48
C ALA A 290 6.65 16.54 7.99
N CYS A 291 5.42 16.46 8.50
CA CYS A 291 4.38 17.46 8.24
C CYS A 291 4.07 18.24 9.54
N HIS A 292 4.89 19.22 9.85
CA HIS A 292 4.67 20.08 11.04
C HIS A 292 3.45 20.99 10.93
N ARG A 293 2.80 21.03 9.77
CA ARG A 293 1.70 21.95 9.46
C ARG A 293 0.60 21.20 8.72
N LEU A 294 -0.64 21.53 9.04
CA LEU A 294 -1.80 20.95 8.39
C LEU A 294 -1.81 21.15 6.85
N GLU A 295 -1.27 22.28 6.38
CA GLU A 295 -1.15 22.57 4.95
C GLU A 295 -0.21 21.60 4.24
N MET A 296 0.90 21.23 4.87
CA MET A 296 1.85 20.22 4.33
C MET A 296 1.17 18.87 4.23
N TYR A 297 0.47 18.45 5.28
CA TYR A 297 -0.33 17.21 5.26
C TYR A 297 -1.40 17.25 4.15
N LYS A 298 -2.14 18.38 4.04
CA LYS A 298 -3.15 18.54 2.99
C LYS A 298 -2.56 18.48 1.58
N LEU A 299 -1.36 19.01 1.37
CA LEU A 299 -0.63 18.88 0.10
C LEU A 299 -0.25 17.42 -0.17
N GLN A 300 0.28 16.71 0.84
CA GLN A 300 0.65 15.31 0.72
C GLN A 300 -0.57 14.44 0.35
N VAL A 301 -1.70 14.63 1.03
CA VAL A 301 -2.96 13.95 0.72
C VAL A 301 -3.39 14.22 -0.72
N ALA A 302 -3.35 15.49 -1.16
CA ALA A 302 -3.76 15.87 -2.52
C ALA A 302 -2.83 15.27 -3.59
N PHE A 303 -1.54 15.23 -3.31
CA PHE A 303 -0.56 14.60 -4.20
C PHE A 303 -0.84 13.11 -4.34
N ASN A 304 -0.98 12.38 -3.23
CA ASN A 304 -1.28 10.95 -3.24
C ASN A 304 -2.63 10.63 -3.91
N ALA A 305 -3.66 11.43 -3.67
CA ALA A 305 -4.96 11.27 -4.33
C ALA A 305 -4.91 11.48 -5.87
N ALA A 306 -3.87 12.13 -6.38
CA ALA A 306 -3.67 12.39 -7.80
C ALA A 306 -2.64 11.47 -8.48
N LEU A 307 -2.04 10.52 -7.78
CA LEU A 307 -1.04 9.61 -8.33
C LEU A 307 -1.63 8.64 -9.37
N PRO A 308 -0.84 8.26 -10.40
CA PRO A 308 -1.28 7.33 -11.44
C PRO A 308 -1.23 5.85 -11.03
N ASP A 309 -0.80 5.55 -9.81
CA ASP A 309 -0.55 4.22 -9.31
C ASP A 309 -1.49 3.89 -8.15
N GLN A 310 -1.48 2.67 -7.66
CA GLN A 310 -2.25 2.31 -6.49
C GLN A 310 -1.71 3.03 -5.24
N VAL A 311 -2.58 3.53 -4.39
CA VAL A 311 -2.21 4.20 -3.15
C VAL A 311 -2.67 3.36 -1.95
N TRP A 312 -1.74 3.08 -1.06
CA TRP A 312 -1.96 2.36 0.17
C TRP A 312 -1.88 3.33 1.34
N ILE A 313 -3.00 3.55 1.99
CA ILE A 313 -3.08 4.44 3.15
C ILE A 313 -2.82 3.61 4.39
N LEU A 314 -1.80 3.96 5.17
CA LEU A 314 -1.67 3.43 6.53
C LEU A 314 -2.73 4.03 7.43
N ALA A 315 -3.26 3.24 8.36
CA ALA A 315 -4.30 3.71 9.27
C ALA A 315 -3.89 4.98 10.05
N ALA A 316 -2.60 5.09 10.41
CA ALA A 316 -2.04 6.31 11.02
C ALA A 316 -2.11 7.54 10.11
N GLY A 317 -2.14 7.37 8.78
CA GLY A 317 -2.25 8.46 7.80
C GLY A 317 -3.66 9.03 7.63
N LEU A 318 -4.69 8.44 8.26
CA LEU A 318 -6.07 8.92 8.14
C LEU A 318 -6.31 10.27 8.82
N THR A 319 -5.55 10.56 9.87
CA THR A 319 -5.71 11.77 10.68
C THR A 319 -4.37 12.47 10.89
N PHE A 320 -4.39 13.80 11.01
CA PHE A 320 -3.21 14.58 11.36
C PHE A 320 -3.13 14.72 12.89
N THR A 321 -2.70 13.63 13.56
CA THR A 321 -2.56 13.58 15.02
C THR A 321 -1.21 13.01 15.40
N GLU A 322 -0.59 13.59 16.43
CA GLU A 322 0.56 12.96 17.07
C GLU A 322 0.11 11.73 17.86
N ARG A 323 0.62 10.58 17.50
CA ARG A 323 0.55 9.39 18.34
C ARG A 323 1.91 9.13 18.94
N LYS A 324 1.96 8.92 20.25
CA LYS A 324 3.13 8.30 20.89
C LYS A 324 3.02 6.80 20.66
N ASN A 325 4.08 6.22 20.11
CA ASN A 325 4.18 4.77 20.06
C ASN A 325 4.09 4.23 21.50
N GLN A 326 3.03 3.48 21.82
CA GLN A 326 2.77 2.93 23.16
C GLN A 326 2.91 1.41 23.19
N GLY A 327 3.35 0.80 22.09
CA GLY A 327 3.43 -0.65 21.99
C GLY A 327 4.31 -1.15 20.84
N PRO A 328 4.32 -2.46 20.61
CA PRO A 328 5.00 -3.06 19.46
C PRO A 328 4.49 -2.46 18.16
N GLU A 329 5.34 -2.32 17.15
CA GLU A 329 5.08 -1.70 15.82
C GLU A 329 3.73 -2.05 15.19
N ILE A 330 3.24 -3.22 15.48
CA ILE A 330 2.04 -3.82 14.89
C ILE A 330 0.74 -3.22 15.45
N VAL A 331 0.74 -2.76 16.69
CA VAL A 331 -0.41 -2.11 17.32
C VAL A 331 -0.65 -0.73 16.72
N ASP A 332 0.38 -0.12 16.11
CA ASP A 332 0.31 1.24 15.56
C ASP A 332 -0.34 1.32 14.17
N LEU A 333 -0.60 0.19 13.52
CA LEU A 333 -1.46 0.13 12.32
C LEU A 333 -2.95 0.25 12.65
N GLY A 334 -3.27 0.69 13.86
CA GLY A 334 -4.64 0.95 14.30
C GLY A 334 -5.19 2.28 13.84
N VAL A 335 -6.52 2.37 13.76
CA VAL A 335 -7.25 3.62 13.49
C VAL A 335 -7.39 4.44 14.77
N ASP A 336 -7.03 5.71 14.73
CA ASP A 336 -7.31 6.65 15.82
C ASP A 336 -8.78 7.10 15.77
N TRP A 337 -9.67 6.24 16.29
CA TRP A 337 -11.11 6.51 16.26
C TRP A 337 -11.51 7.80 16.99
N PRO A 338 -10.99 8.12 18.19
CA PRO A 338 -11.29 9.40 18.82
C PRO A 338 -10.94 10.61 17.97
N ALA A 339 -9.77 10.63 17.33
CA ALA A 339 -9.38 11.71 16.44
C ALA A 339 -10.24 11.75 15.18
N LEU A 340 -10.54 10.59 14.60
CA LEU A 340 -11.34 10.47 13.38
C LEU A 340 -12.78 10.92 13.63
N GLU A 341 -13.40 10.49 14.74
CA GLU A 341 -14.74 10.92 15.14
C GLU A 341 -14.81 12.43 15.40
N ALA A 342 -13.78 13.02 16.00
CA ALA A 342 -13.72 14.46 16.19
C ALA A 342 -13.55 15.25 14.87
N GLN A 343 -12.99 14.63 13.85
CA GLN A 343 -12.67 15.28 12.57
C GLN A 343 -13.72 15.06 11.47
N LYS A 344 -14.53 14.00 11.53
CA LYS A 344 -15.41 13.56 10.42
C LYS A 344 -16.42 14.62 9.97
N ASP A 345 -16.90 15.46 10.89
CA ASP A 345 -17.92 16.48 10.64
C ASP A 345 -17.34 17.89 10.45
N ASP A 346 -16.03 18.08 10.69
CA ASP A 346 -15.32 19.32 10.41
C ASP A 346 -14.80 19.33 8.97
N PRO A 347 -15.33 20.17 8.06
CA PRO A 347 -14.95 20.21 6.66
C PRO A 347 -13.48 20.62 6.43
N ASP A 348 -12.85 21.29 7.38
CA ASP A 348 -11.49 21.77 7.30
C ASP A 348 -10.48 20.82 7.95
N SER A 349 -10.94 19.77 8.60
CA SER A 349 -10.10 18.77 9.25
C SER A 349 -9.23 17.99 8.26
N ALA A 350 -8.20 17.32 8.80
CA ALA A 350 -7.33 16.42 8.06
C ALA A 350 -8.11 15.26 7.43
N PHE A 351 -8.93 14.57 8.23
CA PHE A 351 -9.71 13.43 7.75
C PHE A 351 -10.76 13.82 6.71
N SER A 352 -11.51 14.91 6.92
CA SER A 352 -12.50 15.38 5.92
C SER A 352 -11.84 15.79 4.61
N HIS A 353 -10.62 16.33 4.68
CA HIS A 353 -9.84 16.64 3.50
C HIS A 353 -9.42 15.37 2.76
N LEU A 354 -8.88 14.38 3.46
CA LEU A 354 -8.51 13.07 2.91
C LEU A 354 -9.73 12.40 2.27
N ARG A 355 -10.83 12.24 3.02
CA ARG A 355 -12.08 11.63 2.55
C ARG A 355 -12.55 12.27 1.23
N ARG A 356 -12.60 13.59 1.16
CA ARG A 356 -13.03 14.31 -0.04
C ARG A 356 -12.15 14.01 -1.26
N LEU A 357 -10.82 13.98 -1.08
CA LEU A 357 -9.90 13.79 -2.20
C LEU A 357 -9.85 12.33 -2.68
N PHE A 358 -9.87 11.36 -1.77
CA PHE A 358 -9.89 9.96 -2.17
C PHE A 358 -11.27 9.53 -2.72
N ALA A 359 -12.36 10.12 -2.25
CA ALA A 359 -13.67 9.96 -2.89
C ALA A 359 -13.67 10.52 -4.32
N LEU A 360 -13.04 11.67 -4.57
CA LEU A 360 -12.85 12.19 -5.94
C LEU A 360 -12.02 11.23 -6.78
N ARG A 361 -10.92 10.70 -6.24
CA ARG A 361 -10.09 9.70 -6.92
C ARG A 361 -10.88 8.46 -7.33
N ALA A 362 -11.76 7.95 -6.47
CA ALA A 362 -12.61 6.80 -6.76
C ALA A 362 -13.66 7.08 -7.85
N GLN A 363 -14.14 8.33 -7.94
CA GLN A 363 -15.19 8.73 -8.89
C GLN A 363 -14.64 9.15 -10.26
N HIS A 364 -13.35 9.48 -10.35
CA HIS A 364 -12.74 10.09 -11.53
C HIS A 364 -11.54 9.27 -12.01
N LYS A 365 -11.73 8.48 -13.09
CA LYS A 365 -10.70 7.56 -13.62
C LYS A 365 -9.37 8.28 -13.91
N GLU A 366 -9.41 9.54 -14.33
CA GLU A 366 -8.23 10.36 -14.62
C GLU A 366 -7.39 10.70 -13.38
N LEU A 367 -7.96 10.57 -12.18
CA LEU A 367 -7.23 10.68 -10.92
C LEU A 367 -6.81 9.31 -10.37
N GLY A 368 -7.38 8.23 -10.89
CA GLY A 368 -7.03 6.85 -10.52
C GLY A 368 -5.76 6.34 -11.20
N ILE A 369 -5.67 5.03 -11.40
CA ILE A 369 -4.56 4.40 -12.13
C ILE A 369 -4.60 4.85 -13.59
N GLY A 370 -3.44 5.19 -14.17
CA GLY A 370 -3.34 5.67 -15.53
C GLY A 370 -1.98 6.31 -15.85
N HIS A 371 -2.01 7.31 -16.71
CA HIS A 371 -0.81 7.97 -17.20
C HIS A 371 -0.56 9.30 -16.48
N ILE A 372 0.71 9.68 -16.42
CA ILE A 372 1.17 10.98 -15.92
C ILE A 372 2.24 11.53 -16.87
N GLU A 373 2.06 12.77 -17.29
CA GLU A 373 3.02 13.48 -18.12
C GLU A 373 3.28 14.86 -17.52
N GLU A 374 4.54 15.14 -17.18
CA GLU A 374 4.92 16.44 -16.64
C GLU A 374 4.68 17.54 -17.69
N VAL A 375 4.14 18.66 -17.25
CA VAL A 375 4.00 19.87 -18.06
C VAL A 375 4.87 20.99 -17.50
N ALA A 376 5.45 21.80 -18.39
CA ALA A 376 6.41 22.82 -18.00
C ALA A 376 5.74 23.98 -17.24
N THR A 377 6.46 24.50 -16.23
CA THR A 377 6.10 25.69 -15.47
C THR A 377 7.23 26.69 -15.48
N ASP A 378 6.94 27.97 -15.16
CA ASP A 378 7.94 29.01 -15.03
C ASP A 378 8.65 29.01 -13.65
N CYS A 379 8.24 28.15 -12.72
CA CYS A 379 8.88 27.92 -11.42
C CYS A 379 9.10 26.42 -11.12
N PRO A 380 9.87 25.69 -11.97
CA PRO A 380 9.97 24.24 -11.89
C PRO A 380 10.71 23.74 -10.65
N GLU A 381 11.43 24.58 -9.92
CA GLU A 381 12.15 24.17 -8.72
C GLU A 381 11.20 23.78 -7.58
N THR A 382 10.11 24.54 -7.43
CA THR A 382 9.16 24.39 -6.31
C THR A 382 7.78 23.91 -6.72
N VAL A 383 7.43 24.05 -8.00
CA VAL A 383 6.12 23.65 -8.55
C VAL A 383 6.27 22.44 -9.48
N PHE A 384 5.47 21.44 -9.21
CA PHE A 384 5.27 20.30 -10.11
C PHE A 384 3.88 20.40 -10.73
N ALA A 385 3.79 20.26 -12.05
CA ALA A 385 2.54 20.20 -12.77
C ALA A 385 2.55 19.02 -13.74
N ALA A 386 1.44 18.32 -13.85
CA ALA A 386 1.33 17.18 -14.76
C ALA A 386 -0.08 17.02 -15.31
N LEU A 387 -0.16 16.53 -16.54
CA LEU A 387 -1.38 16.02 -17.14
C LEU A 387 -1.57 14.56 -16.73
N ARG A 388 -2.70 14.28 -16.12
CA ARG A 388 -3.16 12.94 -15.79
C ARG A 388 -4.12 12.48 -16.87
N THR A 389 -3.96 11.26 -17.35
CA THR A 389 -4.85 10.66 -18.35
C THR A 389 -5.29 9.30 -17.83
N SER A 390 -6.58 9.01 -17.90
CA SER A 390 -7.13 7.71 -17.53
C SER A 390 -6.53 6.57 -18.36
N GLU A 391 -6.55 5.35 -17.85
CA GLU A 391 -5.99 4.17 -18.52
C GLU A 391 -6.63 3.92 -19.91
N ASP A 392 -7.93 4.24 -20.07
CA ASP A 392 -8.66 4.16 -21.35
C ASP A 392 -8.43 5.35 -22.27
N LEU A 393 -7.64 6.34 -21.86
CA LEU A 393 -7.31 7.58 -22.57
C LEU A 393 -8.50 8.52 -22.84
N GLU A 394 -9.65 8.29 -22.20
CA GLU A 394 -10.88 9.05 -22.47
C GLU A 394 -10.95 10.38 -21.69
N THR A 395 -10.37 10.41 -20.50
CA THR A 395 -10.51 11.56 -19.61
C THR A 395 -9.15 12.06 -19.11
N GLN A 396 -9.08 13.37 -18.86
CA GLN A 396 -7.86 14.03 -18.45
C GLN A 396 -8.09 15.01 -17.29
N ALA A 397 -7.05 15.19 -16.47
CA ALA A 397 -6.98 16.20 -15.44
C ALA A 397 -5.59 16.85 -15.43
N LEU A 398 -5.53 18.16 -15.21
CA LEU A 398 -4.31 18.88 -14.89
C LEU A 398 -4.17 18.94 -13.38
N VAL A 399 -3.03 18.49 -12.85
CA VAL A 399 -2.69 18.54 -11.44
C VAL A 399 -1.48 19.44 -11.24
N ILE A 400 -1.52 20.30 -10.22
CA ILE A 400 -0.48 21.30 -9.97
C ILE A 400 -0.24 21.36 -8.46
N PHE A 401 1.02 21.28 -8.02
CA PHE A 401 1.44 21.25 -6.62
C PHE A 401 2.56 22.22 -6.36
N ASN A 402 2.38 23.10 -5.37
CA ASN A 402 3.41 24.00 -4.85
C ASN A 402 4.03 23.37 -3.60
N PHE A 403 5.25 22.91 -3.67
CA PHE A 403 5.98 22.30 -2.55
C PHE A 403 6.65 23.33 -1.63
N SER A 404 6.56 24.66 -1.94
CA SER A 404 7.18 25.69 -1.14
C SER A 404 6.26 26.24 -0.05
N ASP A 405 6.85 26.83 0.96
CA ASP A 405 6.20 27.57 2.05
C ASP A 405 5.83 29.02 1.64
N GLN A 406 5.93 29.35 0.35
CA GLN A 406 5.60 30.65 -0.21
C GLN A 406 4.43 30.56 -1.18
N LYS A 407 3.69 31.67 -1.31
CA LYS A 407 2.75 31.82 -2.42
C LYS A 407 3.51 31.90 -3.75
N GLN A 408 3.04 31.15 -4.74
CA GLN A 408 3.67 31.11 -6.05
C GLN A 408 2.70 31.52 -7.16
N PRO A 409 2.91 32.67 -7.82
CA PRO A 409 2.34 32.90 -9.13
C PRO A 409 3.00 31.91 -10.11
N VAL A 410 2.22 31.19 -10.89
CA VAL A 410 2.73 30.19 -11.81
C VAL A 410 2.07 30.28 -13.18
N THR A 411 2.89 30.12 -14.22
CA THR A 411 2.44 29.93 -15.59
C THR A 411 2.72 28.50 -16.00
N VAL A 412 1.67 27.73 -16.27
CA VAL A 412 1.77 26.34 -16.74
C VAL A 412 1.62 26.34 -18.26
N GLN A 413 2.54 25.69 -18.99
CA GLN A 413 2.52 25.58 -20.44
C GLN A 413 1.67 24.38 -20.87
N LEU A 414 0.63 24.61 -21.67
CA LEU A 414 -0.39 23.62 -22.02
C LEU A 414 -0.70 23.63 -23.52
N PRO A 415 0.29 23.39 -24.40
CA PRO A 415 0.05 23.44 -25.86
C PRO A 415 -1.01 22.43 -26.33
N ALA A 416 -1.06 21.24 -25.68
CA ALA A 416 -2.03 20.19 -26.00
C ALA A 416 -3.47 20.54 -25.56
N LEU A 417 -3.64 21.52 -24.67
CA LEU A 417 -4.93 21.95 -24.11
C LEU A 417 -5.31 23.38 -24.54
N ALA A 418 -4.73 23.89 -25.62
CA ALA A 418 -5.04 25.23 -26.13
C ALA A 418 -6.56 25.42 -26.28
N GLU A 419 -7.06 26.55 -25.78
CA GLU A 419 -8.50 26.95 -25.81
C GLU A 419 -9.44 25.99 -25.05
N ARG A 420 -8.91 25.02 -24.29
CA ARG A 420 -9.73 24.14 -23.41
C ARG A 420 -10.12 24.86 -22.15
N ARG A 421 -11.23 24.42 -21.58
CA ARG A 421 -11.69 24.82 -20.25
C ARG A 421 -11.35 23.75 -19.21
N LEU A 422 -10.95 24.21 -18.04
CA LEU A 422 -10.54 23.35 -16.95
C LEU A 422 -11.45 23.65 -15.74
N LYS A 423 -12.09 22.64 -15.17
CA LYS A 423 -12.96 22.78 -13.99
C LYS A 423 -12.25 22.27 -12.74
N ASN A 424 -12.11 23.14 -11.74
CA ASN A 424 -11.57 22.73 -10.44
C ASN A 424 -12.53 21.74 -9.75
N TYR A 425 -12.03 20.57 -9.36
CA TYR A 425 -12.83 19.52 -8.72
C TYR A 425 -13.40 19.96 -7.36
N LEU A 426 -12.67 20.80 -6.63
CA LEU A 426 -13.04 21.19 -5.27
C LEU A 426 -13.92 22.43 -5.21
N SER A 427 -13.59 23.46 -5.99
CA SER A 427 -14.33 24.73 -5.98
C SER A 427 -15.40 24.85 -7.06
N GLY A 428 -15.34 24.01 -8.09
CA GLY A 428 -16.19 24.14 -9.27
C GLY A 428 -15.82 25.28 -10.21
N GLU A 429 -14.81 26.09 -9.88
CA GLU A 429 -14.30 27.18 -10.70
C GLU A 429 -13.88 26.68 -12.08
N VAL A 430 -14.25 27.42 -13.14
CA VAL A 430 -13.85 27.10 -14.52
C VAL A 430 -12.79 28.10 -14.97
N LEU A 431 -11.64 27.56 -15.39
CA LEU A 431 -10.51 28.30 -15.92
C LEU A 431 -10.37 28.03 -17.43
N GLU A 432 -9.86 29.01 -18.17
CA GLU A 432 -9.60 28.90 -19.60
C GLU A 432 -8.09 28.88 -19.87
N VAL A 433 -7.65 27.95 -20.72
CA VAL A 433 -6.28 27.93 -21.24
C VAL A 433 -6.19 28.95 -22.38
N LYS A 434 -5.43 30.03 -22.19
CA LYS A 434 -5.26 31.10 -23.18
C LYS A 434 -3.84 31.10 -23.70
N ALA A 435 -3.69 31.26 -25.01
CA ALA A 435 -2.38 31.28 -25.67
C ALA A 435 -1.48 30.10 -25.22
N GLN A 436 -2.06 28.88 -25.16
CA GLN A 436 -1.39 27.64 -24.77
C GLN A 436 -0.82 27.65 -23.32
N SER A 437 -1.32 28.51 -22.46
CA SER A 437 -0.86 28.59 -21.08
C SER A 437 -2.01 28.86 -20.09
N LEU A 438 -1.78 28.49 -18.84
CA LEU A 438 -2.65 28.80 -17.71
C LEU A 438 -1.85 29.57 -16.66
N LYS A 439 -2.35 30.77 -16.29
CA LYS A 439 -1.76 31.56 -15.20
C LYS A 439 -2.64 31.45 -13.98
N LEU A 440 -2.03 31.19 -12.82
CA LEU A 440 -2.75 31.09 -11.54
C LEU A 440 -1.81 31.41 -10.36
N ASP A 441 -2.42 31.68 -9.21
CA ASP A 441 -1.71 31.85 -7.94
C ASP A 441 -1.94 30.62 -7.06
N LEU A 442 -0.85 29.97 -6.64
CA LEU A 442 -0.88 28.89 -5.65
C LEU A 442 -0.57 29.46 -4.26
N GLN A 443 -1.32 29.02 -3.27
CA GLN A 443 -0.97 29.30 -1.87
C GLN A 443 0.28 28.49 -1.47
N LEU A 444 0.89 28.84 -0.32
CA LEU A 444 1.93 28.02 0.27
C LEU A 444 1.40 26.57 0.44
N TYR A 445 2.19 25.58 0.07
CA TYR A 445 1.76 24.17 0.03
C TYR A 445 0.42 23.97 -0.67
N GLY A 446 0.07 24.87 -1.59
CA GLY A 446 -1.19 24.88 -2.30
C GLY A 446 -1.16 23.96 -3.52
N TYR A 447 -2.34 23.56 -3.98
CA TYR A 447 -2.50 22.71 -5.14
C TYR A 447 -3.77 23.04 -5.94
N LYS A 448 -3.82 22.57 -7.17
CA LYS A 448 -5.01 22.58 -8.03
C LYS A 448 -5.19 21.21 -8.68
N LEU A 449 -6.42 20.69 -8.63
CA LEU A 449 -6.86 19.51 -9.36
C LEU A 449 -7.96 19.95 -10.31
N LEU A 450 -7.68 19.90 -11.62
CA LEU A 450 -8.49 20.55 -12.65
C LEU A 450 -8.90 19.51 -13.70
N LYS A 451 -10.20 19.22 -13.82
CA LYS A 451 -10.74 18.37 -14.88
C LYS A 451 -10.66 19.08 -16.21
N VAL A 452 -10.14 18.43 -17.25
CA VAL A 452 -10.21 18.92 -18.62
C VAL A 452 -11.63 18.71 -19.13
N LEU A 453 -12.30 19.80 -19.53
CA LEU A 453 -13.64 19.72 -20.10
C LEU A 453 -13.57 19.42 -21.61
N PRO A 454 -14.58 18.77 -22.16
CA PRO A 454 -14.69 18.50 -23.60
C PRO A 454 -14.53 19.72 -24.48
#